data_3e82615fef5e8b6379d100b8c4f0af51
#
_entry.id   3e82615fef5e8b6379d100b8c4f0af51
#
_cell.length_a   1.000
_cell.length_b   1.000
_cell.length_c   1.000
_cell.angle_alpha   90.00
_cell.angle_beta   90.00
_cell.angle_gamma   90.00
#
_symmetry.space_group_name_H-M   'P 1'
#
loop_
_entity.id
_entity.type
_entity.pdbx_description
1 polymer ?
#
loop_
_entity_poly.entity_id
_entity_poly.type
_entity_poly.pdbx_seq_one_letter_code
_entity_poly.pdbx_strand_id
1 'polypeptide(L)'
;MKQCLICGSTIEGKYSNNRKYCSEQCRRTAEAKKRIGNIADRAKRVNFLAQAIYKAYGCKCAICHWRATEELISVNGKIQYAYGNEIHHITPISEGGTETQDNIILLCPNHHKQADLGLIDRETLRSYTKPFILSAEEKDRAIAQCTDAITALIFEA
;
A
#
# COMPACT_ATOMS: atom_id res chain seq x y z
N MET A 1 -39.36 -11.56 -4.21
CA MET A 1 -39.07 -10.11 -4.10
C MET A 1 -37.58 -9.95 -3.76
N LYS A 2 -36.87 -9.04 -4.41
CA LYS A 2 -35.45 -8.87 -4.23
C LYS A 2 -35.16 -7.78 -3.20
N GLN A 3 -34.17 -8.00 -2.32
CA GLN A 3 -33.80 -7.05 -1.28
C GLN A 3 -32.58 -6.24 -1.67
N CYS A 4 -32.51 -4.99 -1.24
CA CYS A 4 -31.41 -4.10 -1.44
C CYS A 4 -30.17 -4.58 -0.65
N LEU A 5 -29.02 -4.70 -1.31
CA LEU A 5 -27.78 -5.19 -0.70
C LEU A 5 -27.19 -4.25 0.38
N ILE A 6 -27.71 -3.03 0.51
CA ILE A 6 -27.21 -2.05 1.49
C ILE A 6 -28.14 -1.89 2.68
N CYS A 7 -29.45 -1.68 2.45
CA CYS A 7 -30.42 -1.38 3.51
C CYS A 7 -31.43 -2.51 3.78
N GLY A 8 -31.41 -3.59 3.00
CA GLY A 8 -32.35 -4.71 3.14
C GLY A 8 -33.77 -4.44 2.65
N SER A 9 -34.13 -3.20 2.28
CA SER A 9 -35.48 -2.87 1.82
C SER A 9 -35.82 -3.60 0.52
N THR A 10 -37.10 -3.94 0.34
CA THR A 10 -37.60 -4.55 -0.89
C THR A 10 -37.43 -3.60 -2.08
N ILE A 11 -36.93 -4.14 -3.19
CA ILE A 11 -36.79 -3.38 -4.44
C ILE A 11 -38.06 -3.57 -5.24
N GLU A 12 -38.82 -2.49 -5.41
CA GLU A 12 -40.09 -2.47 -6.17
C GLU A 12 -39.91 -1.82 -7.54
N GLY A 13 -40.82 -2.14 -8.47
CA GLY A 13 -40.93 -1.55 -9.79
C GLY A 13 -40.60 -2.48 -10.94
N LYS A 14 -40.90 -2.02 -12.18
CA LYS A 14 -40.86 -2.79 -13.44
C LYS A 14 -39.50 -3.46 -13.74
N TYR A 15 -38.38 -2.97 -13.17
CA TYR A 15 -37.03 -3.51 -13.38
C TYR A 15 -36.39 -4.01 -12.09
N SER A 16 -37.20 -4.39 -11.08
CA SER A 16 -36.69 -4.83 -9.76
C SER A 16 -35.73 -6.02 -9.86
N ASN A 17 -35.93 -6.94 -10.81
CA ASN A 17 -35.13 -8.15 -10.98
C ASN A 17 -33.66 -7.86 -11.38
N ASN A 18 -33.38 -6.74 -12.02
CA ASN A 18 -32.04 -6.36 -12.48
C ASN A 18 -31.33 -5.38 -11.52
N ARG A 19 -32.04 -4.85 -10.52
CA ARG A 19 -31.47 -3.89 -9.56
C ARG A 19 -30.84 -4.62 -8.38
N LYS A 20 -29.70 -4.10 -7.92
CA LYS A 20 -29.02 -4.54 -6.69
C LYS A 20 -29.31 -3.60 -5.51
N TYR A 21 -29.77 -2.39 -5.78
CA TYR A 21 -30.00 -1.32 -4.80
C TYR A 21 -31.37 -0.69 -5.00
N CYS A 22 -32.06 -0.33 -3.90
CA CYS A 22 -33.39 0.29 -3.93
C CYS A 22 -33.37 1.76 -4.38
N SER A 23 -32.25 2.45 -4.18
CA SER A 23 -32.09 3.87 -4.49
C SER A 23 -30.69 4.20 -4.98
N GLU A 24 -30.55 5.37 -5.58
CA GLU A 24 -29.25 5.93 -5.97
C GLU A 24 -28.33 6.14 -4.75
N GLN A 25 -28.91 6.51 -3.60
CA GLN A 25 -28.17 6.64 -2.35
C GLN A 25 -27.52 5.32 -1.93
N CYS A 26 -28.27 4.20 -1.98
CA CYS A 26 -27.74 2.87 -1.68
C CYS A 26 -26.65 2.45 -2.68
N ARG A 27 -26.79 2.79 -3.96
CA ARG A 27 -25.77 2.56 -4.98
C ARG A 27 -24.47 3.31 -4.65
N ARG A 28 -24.56 4.60 -4.34
CA ARG A 28 -23.41 5.43 -3.96
C ARG A 28 -22.73 4.92 -2.68
N THR A 29 -23.52 4.49 -1.70
CA THR A 29 -22.99 3.88 -0.47
C THR A 29 -22.21 2.59 -0.76
N ALA A 30 -22.72 1.73 -1.67
CA ALA A 30 -22.02 0.52 -2.08
C ALA A 30 -20.70 0.83 -2.81
N GLU A 31 -20.72 1.81 -3.70
CA GLU A 31 -19.52 2.26 -4.41
C GLU A 31 -18.48 2.86 -3.45
N ALA A 32 -18.91 3.66 -2.48
CA ALA A 32 -18.04 4.22 -1.46
C ALA A 32 -17.40 3.12 -0.59
N LYS A 33 -18.19 2.13 -0.12
CA LYS A 33 -17.66 0.98 0.62
C LYS A 33 -16.64 0.18 -0.19
N LYS A 34 -16.89 -0.04 -1.48
CA LYS A 34 -15.95 -0.72 -2.37
C LYS A 34 -14.64 0.07 -2.54
N ARG A 35 -14.72 1.40 -2.68
CA ARG A 35 -13.53 2.27 -2.77
C ARG A 35 -12.70 2.22 -1.48
N ILE A 36 -13.36 2.30 -0.31
CA ILE A 36 -12.69 2.21 1.01
C ILE A 36 -12.02 0.85 1.16
N GLY A 37 -12.69 -0.25 0.83
CA GLY A 37 -12.10 -1.58 0.85
C GLY A 37 -10.86 -1.68 -0.04
N ASN A 38 -10.94 -1.20 -1.27
CA ASN A 38 -9.80 -1.20 -2.21
C ASN A 38 -8.62 -0.35 -1.70
N ILE A 39 -8.90 0.80 -1.06
CA ILE A 39 -7.85 1.66 -0.45
C ILE A 39 -7.21 0.95 0.74
N ALA A 40 -8.01 0.34 1.62
CA ALA A 40 -7.51 -0.41 2.76
C ALA A 40 -6.64 -1.61 2.33
N ASP A 41 -7.09 -2.39 1.34
CA ASP A 41 -6.34 -3.53 0.82
C ASP A 41 -5.04 -3.11 0.12
N ARG A 42 -5.06 -1.97 -0.57
CA ARG A 42 -3.85 -1.40 -1.16
C ARG A 42 -2.88 -0.90 -0.10
N ALA A 43 -3.38 -0.20 0.92
CA ALA A 43 -2.57 0.28 2.04
C ALA A 43 -1.92 -0.87 2.81
N LYS A 44 -2.64 -1.97 3.04
CA LYS A 44 -2.09 -3.19 3.66
C LYS A 44 -0.94 -3.77 2.85
N ARG A 45 -1.12 -3.95 1.53
CA ARG A 45 -0.08 -4.50 0.64
C ARG A 45 1.15 -3.59 0.59
N VAL A 46 0.96 -2.29 0.48
CA VAL A 46 2.05 -1.30 0.44
C VAL A 46 2.82 -1.29 1.76
N ASN A 47 2.15 -1.28 2.91
CA ASN A 47 2.83 -1.31 4.21
C ASN A 47 3.65 -2.58 4.42
N PHE A 48 3.14 -3.73 3.99
CA PHE A 48 3.83 -5.00 4.12
C PHE A 48 5.07 -5.06 3.22
N LEU A 49 4.93 -4.70 1.95
CA LEU A 49 6.04 -4.63 1.01
C LEU A 49 7.10 -3.63 1.47
N ALA A 50 6.68 -2.46 1.95
CA ALA A 50 7.59 -1.46 2.48
C ALA A 50 8.41 -2.00 3.65
N GLN A 51 7.79 -2.64 4.65
CA GLN A 51 8.50 -3.23 5.80
C GLN A 51 9.53 -4.28 5.36
N ALA A 52 9.17 -5.15 4.39
CA ALA A 52 10.09 -6.15 3.88
C ALA A 52 11.31 -5.53 3.18
N ILE A 53 11.09 -4.47 2.40
CA ILE A 53 12.14 -3.73 1.71
C ILE A 53 13.05 -3.06 2.74
N TYR A 54 12.50 -2.30 3.70
CA TYR A 54 13.30 -1.66 4.75
C TYR A 54 14.13 -2.67 5.53
N LYS A 55 13.55 -3.84 5.87
CA LYS A 55 14.26 -4.93 6.54
C LYS A 55 15.41 -5.49 5.70
N ALA A 56 15.19 -5.77 4.40
CA ALA A 56 16.18 -6.32 3.50
C ALA A 56 17.38 -5.41 3.31
N TYR A 57 17.15 -4.11 3.27
CA TYR A 57 18.22 -3.10 3.15
C TYR A 57 18.78 -2.62 4.49
N GLY A 58 18.25 -3.10 5.63
CA GLY A 58 18.64 -2.65 6.97
C GLY A 58 18.37 -1.17 7.19
N CYS A 59 17.31 -0.63 6.58
CA CYS A 59 16.94 0.80 6.58
C CYS A 59 18.05 1.71 6.04
N LYS A 60 18.91 1.22 5.14
CA LYS A 60 20.03 1.95 4.55
C LYS A 60 19.84 2.11 3.05
N CYS A 61 20.34 3.23 2.51
CA CYS A 61 20.44 3.42 1.07
C CYS A 61 21.27 2.29 0.44
N ALA A 62 20.80 1.70 -0.63
CA ALA A 62 21.46 0.60 -1.31
C ALA A 62 22.85 1.00 -1.85
N ILE A 63 23.01 2.27 -2.26
CA ILE A 63 24.21 2.76 -2.91
C ILE A 63 25.22 3.30 -1.88
N CYS A 64 24.84 4.27 -1.05
CA CYS A 64 25.78 4.94 -0.14
C CYS A 64 25.68 4.48 1.31
N HIS A 65 24.79 3.55 1.62
CA HIS A 65 24.56 3.04 2.96
C HIS A 65 24.13 4.08 4.01
N TRP A 66 23.77 5.29 3.57
CA TRP A 66 23.23 6.31 4.45
C TRP A 66 21.93 5.79 5.09
N ARG A 67 21.80 6.02 6.39
CA ARG A 67 20.61 5.70 7.17
C ARG A 67 19.99 6.99 7.66
N ALA A 68 18.71 7.16 7.42
CA ALA A 68 17.97 8.21 8.09
C ALA A 68 18.01 7.97 9.60
N THR A 69 18.38 8.99 10.36
CA THR A 69 18.10 9.02 11.79
C THR A 69 16.60 9.12 11.96
N GLU A 70 16.03 8.25 12.79
CA GLU A 70 14.62 8.31 13.18
C GLU A 70 14.41 9.58 14.02
N GLU A 71 14.25 10.73 13.38
CA GLU A 71 13.73 11.91 14.04
C GLU A 71 12.20 11.80 14.00
N LEU A 72 11.61 11.57 15.18
CA LEU A 72 10.18 11.67 15.39
C LEU A 72 9.80 13.14 15.27
N ILE A 73 9.22 13.53 14.14
CA ILE A 73 8.71 14.88 13.95
C ILE A 73 7.24 14.89 14.36
N SER A 74 6.90 15.66 15.39
CA SER A 74 5.51 15.93 15.75
C SER A 74 4.96 17.03 14.85
N VAL A 75 4.08 16.67 13.92
CA VAL A 75 3.35 17.64 13.11
C VAL A 75 1.89 17.61 13.54
N ASN A 76 1.37 18.73 14.02
CA ASN A 76 -0.03 18.87 14.50
C ASN A 76 -0.42 17.83 15.57
N GLY A 77 0.49 17.51 16.49
CA GLY A 77 0.24 16.55 17.57
C GLY A 77 0.24 15.07 17.14
N LYS A 78 0.52 14.78 15.86
CA LYS A 78 0.70 13.41 15.36
C LYS A 78 2.18 13.13 15.15
N ILE A 79 2.64 12.00 15.67
CA ILE A 79 4.00 11.51 15.43
C ILE A 79 4.08 11.07 13.97
N GLN A 80 4.93 11.73 13.19
CA GLN A 80 5.27 11.30 11.83
C GLN A 80 6.70 10.77 11.84
N TYR A 81 6.87 9.59 11.28
CA TYR A 81 8.19 9.02 11.04
C TYR A 81 8.76 9.66 9.78
N ALA A 82 9.81 10.46 9.91
CA ALA A 82 10.57 10.91 8.75
C ALA A 82 11.45 9.76 8.26
N TYR A 83 10.90 8.90 7.42
CA TYR A 83 11.71 7.92 6.70
C TYR A 83 12.55 8.67 5.68
N GLY A 84 13.85 8.84 5.96
CA GLY A 84 14.74 9.53 5.06
C GLY A 84 15.13 8.70 3.84
N ASN A 85 14.85 7.40 3.81
CA ASN A 85 15.05 6.56 2.65
C ASN A 85 13.71 6.28 1.96
N GLU A 86 13.73 6.24 0.64
CA GLU A 86 12.57 6.13 -0.22
C GLU A 86 12.64 4.85 -1.06
N ILE A 87 11.49 4.23 -1.26
CA ILE A 87 11.36 3.06 -2.12
C ILE A 87 11.24 3.54 -3.56
N HIS A 88 12.16 3.10 -4.42
CA HIS A 88 12.20 3.45 -5.83
C HIS A 88 11.92 2.23 -6.71
N HIS A 89 11.08 2.40 -7.73
CA HIS A 89 10.87 1.42 -8.78
C HIS A 89 11.84 1.71 -9.93
N ILE A 90 12.79 0.82 -10.19
CA ILE A 90 13.80 0.96 -11.25
C ILE A 90 13.15 1.14 -12.62
N THR A 91 12.13 0.33 -12.91
CA THR A 91 11.20 0.56 -14.01
C THR A 91 9.90 1.07 -13.38
N PRO A 92 9.45 2.30 -13.70
CA PRO A 92 8.21 2.86 -13.16
C PRO A 92 7.00 1.97 -13.43
N ILE A 93 6.04 1.94 -12.50
CA ILE A 93 4.78 1.20 -12.70
C ILE A 93 4.02 1.69 -13.94
N SER A 94 4.10 2.99 -14.24
CA SER A 94 3.51 3.58 -15.46
C SER A 94 4.13 3.06 -16.76
N GLU A 95 5.35 2.54 -16.70
CA GLU A 95 6.09 1.94 -17.82
C GLU A 95 6.01 0.40 -17.81
N GLY A 96 5.11 -0.19 -17.04
CA GLY A 96 4.95 -1.64 -16.92
C GLY A 96 5.87 -2.30 -15.89
N GLY A 97 6.51 -1.53 -15.03
CA GLY A 97 7.31 -2.05 -13.91
C GLY A 97 6.46 -2.84 -12.91
N THR A 98 7.08 -3.80 -12.24
CA THR A 98 6.44 -4.70 -11.28
C THR A 98 6.87 -4.41 -9.85
N GLU A 99 6.09 -4.85 -8.88
CA GLU A 99 6.45 -4.80 -7.45
C GLU A 99 7.27 -6.03 -7.04
N THR A 100 8.35 -6.31 -7.76
CA THR A 100 9.22 -7.46 -7.56
C THR A 100 10.60 -7.02 -7.04
N GLN A 101 11.30 -7.94 -6.40
CA GLN A 101 12.60 -7.67 -5.76
C GLN A 101 13.68 -7.16 -6.72
N ASP A 102 13.59 -7.51 -7.99
CA ASP A 102 14.49 -7.11 -9.07
C ASP A 102 14.17 -5.71 -9.64
N ASN A 103 13.00 -5.17 -9.29
CA ASN A 103 12.55 -3.85 -9.72
C ASN A 103 12.44 -2.82 -8.60
N ILE A 104 12.68 -3.21 -7.34
CA ILE A 104 12.52 -2.33 -6.19
C ILE A 104 13.83 -2.19 -5.43
N ILE A 105 14.17 -0.94 -5.09
CA ILE A 105 15.40 -0.59 -4.37
C ILE A 105 15.11 0.49 -3.32
N LEU A 106 15.86 0.49 -2.21
CA LEU A 106 15.77 1.51 -1.17
C LEU A 106 16.89 2.54 -1.34
N LEU A 107 16.53 3.80 -1.57
CA LEU A 107 17.47 4.89 -1.83
C LEU A 107 17.31 6.03 -0.82
N CYS A 108 18.40 6.76 -0.55
CA CYS A 108 18.30 8.04 0.12
C CYS A 108 17.71 9.10 -0.82
N PRO A 109 17.16 10.22 -0.33
CA PRO A 109 16.53 11.24 -1.17
C PRO A 109 17.43 11.73 -2.32
N ASN A 110 18.73 11.84 -2.10
CA ASN A 110 19.67 12.27 -3.13
C ASN A 110 19.80 11.24 -4.26
N HIS A 111 20.01 9.96 -3.93
CA HIS A 111 20.10 8.91 -4.94
C HIS A 111 18.74 8.62 -5.60
N HIS A 112 17.64 8.73 -4.86
CA HIS A 112 16.31 8.66 -5.43
C HIS A 112 16.10 9.71 -6.51
N LYS A 113 16.45 10.97 -6.20
CA LYS A 113 16.37 12.05 -7.18
C LYS A 113 17.28 11.88 -8.38
N GLN A 114 18.51 11.36 -8.17
CA GLN A 114 19.43 11.05 -9.28
C GLN A 114 18.89 9.93 -10.17
N ALA A 115 18.27 8.90 -9.58
CA ALA A 115 17.62 7.81 -10.32
C ALA A 115 16.44 8.34 -11.14
N ASP A 116 15.56 9.18 -10.56
CA ASP A 116 14.45 9.81 -11.27
C ASP A 116 14.88 10.67 -12.46
N LEU A 117 16.03 11.33 -12.35
CA LEU A 117 16.61 12.15 -13.41
C LEU A 117 17.40 11.33 -14.45
N GLY A 118 17.52 10.02 -14.28
CA GLY A 118 18.29 9.16 -15.16
C GLY A 118 19.81 9.35 -15.07
N LEU A 119 20.30 9.99 -13.99
CA LEU A 119 21.74 10.17 -13.73
C LEU A 119 22.40 8.87 -13.25
N ILE A 120 21.62 7.95 -12.76
CA ILE A 120 22.01 6.57 -12.46
C ILE A 120 21.19 5.67 -13.39
N ASP A 121 21.85 4.91 -14.23
CA ASP A 121 21.17 4.03 -15.19
C ASP A 121 20.49 2.84 -14.47
N ARG A 122 19.47 2.28 -15.12
CA ARG A 122 18.66 1.20 -14.57
C ARG A 122 19.42 -0.08 -14.33
N GLU A 123 20.45 -0.36 -15.11
CA GLU A 123 21.28 -1.56 -14.96
C GLU A 123 22.16 -1.45 -13.70
N THR A 124 22.77 -0.31 -13.51
CA THR A 124 23.48 0.02 -12.26
C THR A 124 22.57 -0.12 -11.05
N LEU A 125 21.35 0.44 -11.09
CA LEU A 125 20.40 0.28 -9.98
C LEU A 125 20.04 -1.19 -9.71
N ARG A 126 19.85 -2.01 -10.76
CA ARG A 126 19.59 -3.44 -10.60
C ARG A 126 20.74 -4.20 -9.94
N SER A 127 21.98 -3.79 -10.13
CA SER A 127 23.13 -4.42 -9.47
C SER A 127 23.11 -4.28 -7.94
N TYR A 128 22.38 -3.30 -7.41
CA TYR A 128 22.20 -3.04 -5.97
C TYR A 128 20.92 -3.65 -5.40
N THR A 129 20.09 -4.32 -6.20
CA THR A 129 18.86 -4.94 -5.68
C THR A 129 19.18 -6.09 -4.72
N LYS A 130 18.37 -6.23 -3.70
CA LYS A 130 18.49 -7.30 -2.71
C LYS A 130 17.23 -8.16 -2.69
N PRO A 131 17.38 -9.49 -2.59
CA PRO A 131 16.22 -10.33 -2.39
C PRO A 131 15.56 -10.00 -1.07
N PHE A 132 14.25 -9.74 -1.10
CA PHE A 132 13.40 -9.70 0.08
C PHE A 132 12.42 -10.87 -0.03
N ILE A 133 12.81 -11.99 0.58
CA ILE A 133 11.95 -13.17 0.65
C ILE A 133 11.03 -12.98 1.85
N LEU A 134 9.74 -12.91 1.57
CA LEU A 134 8.72 -13.08 2.57
C LEU A 134 8.47 -14.58 2.68
N SER A 135 8.85 -15.18 3.79
CA SER A 135 8.42 -16.54 4.08
C SER A 135 6.89 -16.60 4.11
N ALA A 136 6.30 -17.75 3.79
CA ALA A 136 4.85 -17.93 3.89
C ALA A 136 4.33 -17.53 5.29
N GLU A 137 5.08 -17.86 6.34
CA GLU A 137 4.78 -17.54 7.74
C GLU A 137 4.85 -16.03 8.05
N GLU A 138 5.76 -15.28 7.41
CA GLU A 138 5.82 -13.81 7.55
C GLU A 138 4.65 -13.14 6.82
N LYS A 139 4.22 -13.68 5.67
CA LYS A 139 3.02 -13.23 4.97
C LYS A 139 1.77 -13.45 5.82
N ASP A 140 1.61 -14.64 6.39
CA ASP A 140 0.44 -15.00 7.20
C ASP A 140 0.39 -14.18 8.51
N ARG A 141 1.53 -13.95 9.17
CA ARG A 141 1.62 -13.07 10.35
C ARG A 141 1.24 -11.62 10.05
N ALA A 142 1.70 -11.08 8.93
CA ALA A 142 1.38 -9.70 8.56
C ALA A 142 -0.09 -9.56 8.17
N ILE A 143 -0.69 -10.57 7.53
CA ILE A 143 -2.12 -10.60 7.25
C ILE A 143 -2.93 -10.66 8.55
N ALA A 144 -2.55 -11.50 9.51
CA ALA A 144 -3.20 -11.62 10.81
C ALA A 144 -3.15 -10.28 11.58
N GLN A 145 -1.97 -9.67 11.74
CA GLN A 145 -1.82 -8.37 12.43
C GLN A 145 -2.64 -7.25 11.80
N CYS A 146 -2.76 -7.23 10.46
CA CYS A 146 -3.62 -6.26 9.77
C CYS A 146 -5.11 -6.53 10.00
N THR A 147 -5.51 -7.78 10.13
CA THR A 147 -6.90 -8.17 10.40
C THR A 147 -7.33 -7.74 11.79
N ASP A 148 -6.48 -7.96 12.80
CA ASP A 148 -6.74 -7.58 14.20
C ASP A 148 -6.85 -6.06 14.37
N ALA A 149 -5.98 -5.29 13.73
CA ALA A 149 -6.01 -3.82 13.78
C ALA A 149 -7.28 -3.23 13.14
N ILE A 150 -7.81 -3.87 12.10
CA ILE A 150 -9.07 -3.43 11.46
C ILE A 150 -10.29 -3.83 12.29
N THR A 151 -10.26 -5.01 12.89
CA THR A 151 -11.33 -5.46 13.77
C THR A 151 -11.45 -4.52 14.97
N ALA A 152 -10.34 -4.11 15.58
CA ALA A 152 -10.33 -3.11 16.65
C ALA A 152 -10.95 -1.77 16.23
N LEU A 153 -10.60 -1.25 15.05
CA LEU A 153 -11.13 0.02 14.53
C LEU A 153 -12.64 -0.03 14.18
N ILE A 154 -13.20 -1.20 13.93
CA ILE A 154 -14.62 -1.37 13.59
C ILE A 154 -15.48 -1.49 14.87
N PHE A 155 -14.92 -2.03 15.96
CA PHE A 155 -15.65 -2.26 17.22
C PHE A 155 -15.49 -1.14 18.25
N GLU A 156 -14.58 -0.18 18.05
CA GLU A 156 -14.40 1.01 18.90
C GLU A 156 -15.10 2.28 18.35
N ALA A 157 -15.84 2.18 17.26
CA ALA A 157 -16.64 3.24 16.65
C ALA A 157 -18.14 2.98 16.86
#